data_74bdc670992828566432ede1abd27d4b
#
_entry.id   74bdc670992828566432ede1abd27d4b
#
_cell.length_a   1.000
_cell.length_b   1.000
_cell.length_c   1.000
_cell.angle_alpha   90.00
_cell.angle_beta   90.00
_cell.angle_gamma   90.00
#
_symmetry.space_group_name_H-M   'P 1'
#
loop_
_entity.id
_entity.type
_entity.pdbx_description
1 polymer ?
#
loop_
_entity_poly.entity_id
_entity_poly.type
_entity_poly.pdbx_seq_one_letter_code
_entity_poly.pdbx_strand_id
1 'polypeptide(L)' 'MSTTTYDQLVEIIAKLHDAPPDVIHPAATFTELDVDSLTLVEISMRVERALGVAVDDSELRPDLTLAATAELIDAKRAH' A
#
# COMPACT_ATOMS: atom_id res chain seq x y z
N MET A 1 16.68 -2.04 13.63
CA MET A 1 15.21 -2.00 13.74
C MET A 1 14.59 -2.52 12.47
N SER A 2 13.65 -3.42 12.61
CA SER A 2 12.96 -3.95 11.43
C SER A 2 11.77 -3.07 11.09
N THR A 3 11.62 -2.78 9.81
CA THR A 3 10.48 -2.03 9.29
C THR A 3 9.40 -3.02 8.91
N THR A 4 8.18 -2.82 9.39
CA THR A 4 7.08 -3.71 9.06
C THR A 4 6.63 -3.48 7.62
N THR A 5 5.90 -4.44 7.08
CA THR A 5 5.32 -4.30 5.74
C THR A 5 4.40 -3.08 5.69
N TYR A 6 3.61 -2.86 6.74
CA TYR A 6 2.75 -1.69 6.82
C TYR A 6 3.57 -0.40 6.74
N ASP A 7 4.66 -0.30 7.48
CA ASP A 7 5.50 0.90 7.48
C ASP A 7 6.08 1.15 6.09
N GLN A 8 6.52 0.10 5.42
CA GLN A 8 7.05 0.23 4.06
C GLN A 8 5.98 0.67 3.09
N LEU A 9 4.77 0.15 3.24
CA LEU A 9 3.63 0.55 2.42
C LEU A 9 3.31 2.03 2.62
N VAL A 10 3.31 2.49 3.86
CA VAL A 10 3.05 3.90 4.18
C VAL A 10 4.10 4.80 3.53
N GLU A 11 5.36 4.40 3.57
CA GLU A 11 6.41 5.18 2.93
C GLU A 11 6.20 5.29 1.43
N ILE A 12 5.80 4.19 0.80
CA ILE A 12 5.52 4.18 -0.64
C ILE A 12 4.37 5.14 -0.96
N ILE A 13 3.29 5.05 -0.19
CA ILE A 13 2.13 5.90 -0.40
C ILE A 13 2.51 7.38 -0.21
N ALA A 14 3.29 7.68 0.81
CA ALA A 14 3.68 9.05 1.09
C ALA A 14 4.53 9.64 -0.03
N LYS A 15 5.32 8.83 -0.71
CA LYS A 15 6.14 9.29 -1.82
C LYS A 15 5.36 9.50 -3.11
N LEU A 16 4.34 8.67 -3.33
CA LEU A 16 3.57 8.71 -4.57
C LEU A 16 2.32 9.56 -4.46
N HIS A 17 1.86 9.81 -3.26
CA HIS A 17 0.63 10.54 -3.02
C HIS A 17 0.84 11.50 -1.84
N ASP A 18 0.57 12.76 -2.08
CA ASP A 18 0.83 13.82 -1.09
C ASP A 18 -0.33 13.88 -0.09
N ALA A 19 -0.35 12.94 0.85
CA ALA A 19 -1.38 12.87 1.88
C ALA A 19 -0.78 13.26 3.23
N PRO A 20 -1.54 13.99 4.06
CA PRO A 20 -1.06 14.31 5.40
C PRO A 20 -0.89 13.04 6.23
N PRO A 21 0.14 12.98 7.10
CA PRO A 21 0.35 11.81 7.94
C PRO A 21 -0.86 11.48 8.84
N ASP A 22 -1.65 12.49 9.18
CA ASP A 22 -2.80 12.30 10.05
C ASP A 22 -3.87 11.39 9.47
N VAL A 23 -3.98 11.35 8.13
CA VAL A 23 -5.01 10.53 7.48
C VAL A 23 -4.48 9.15 7.11
N ILE A 24 -3.20 8.91 7.26
CA ILE A 24 -2.59 7.61 6.93
C ILE A 24 -2.57 6.77 8.20
N HIS A 25 -3.53 5.84 8.32
CA HIS A 25 -3.61 4.95 9.47
C HIS A 25 -4.10 3.58 8.99
N PRO A 26 -3.95 2.52 9.82
CA PRO A 26 -4.26 1.16 9.36
C PRO A 26 -5.69 0.95 8.87
N ALA A 27 -6.65 1.67 9.45
CA ALA A 27 -8.06 1.55 9.06
C ALA A 27 -8.43 2.39 7.86
N ALA A 28 -7.53 3.24 7.36
CA ALA A 28 -7.80 4.08 6.20
C ALA A 28 -7.83 3.24 4.93
N THR A 29 -8.75 3.55 4.04
CA THR A 29 -8.79 2.92 2.71
C THR A 29 -8.11 3.85 1.71
N PHE A 30 -7.76 3.30 0.55
CA PHE A 30 -7.21 4.13 -0.53
C PHE A 30 -8.23 5.16 -0.99
N THR A 31 -9.51 4.81 -0.97
CA THR A 31 -10.58 5.75 -1.30
C THR A 31 -10.58 6.94 -0.33
N GLU A 32 -10.43 6.67 0.96
CA GLU A 32 -10.38 7.74 1.97
C GLU A 32 -9.17 8.64 1.79
N LEU A 33 -8.08 8.10 1.26
CA LEU A 33 -6.87 8.86 0.98
C LEU A 33 -6.93 9.60 -0.36
N ASP A 34 -8.03 9.46 -1.07
CA ASP A 34 -8.21 10.10 -2.37
C ASP A 34 -7.21 9.60 -3.43
N VAL A 35 -6.81 8.35 -3.30
CA VAL A 35 -5.88 7.72 -4.24
C VAL A 35 -6.68 7.24 -5.45
N ASP A 36 -6.35 7.74 -6.63
CA ASP A 36 -7.03 7.33 -7.85
C ASP A 36 -6.43 6.03 -8.40
N SER A 37 -7.06 5.51 -9.46
CA SER A 37 -6.65 4.22 -10.02
C SER A 37 -5.24 4.27 -10.60
N LEU A 38 -4.83 5.41 -11.15
CA LEU A 38 -3.49 5.56 -11.68
C LEU A 38 -2.45 5.47 -10.57
N THR A 39 -2.71 6.16 -9.47
CA THR A 39 -1.81 6.12 -8.31
C THR A 39 -1.76 4.71 -7.70
N LEU A 40 -2.90 4.01 -7.68
CA LEU A 40 -2.92 2.62 -7.22
C LEU A 40 -2.01 1.73 -8.05
N VAL A 41 -2.03 1.90 -9.37
CA VAL A 41 -1.14 1.14 -10.25
C VAL A 41 0.32 1.46 -9.93
N GLU A 42 0.63 2.73 -9.71
CA GLU A 42 1.99 3.13 -9.34
C GLU A 42 2.41 2.53 -8.00
N ILE A 43 1.49 2.49 -7.03
CA ILE A 43 1.77 1.87 -5.73
C ILE A 43 2.07 0.39 -5.91
N SER A 44 1.28 -0.33 -6.72
CA SER A 44 1.51 -1.75 -6.94
C SER A 44 2.87 -2.00 -7.58
N MET A 45 3.26 -1.17 -8.53
CA MET A 45 4.57 -1.30 -9.18
C MET A 45 5.70 -1.02 -8.20
N ARG A 46 5.54 -0.03 -7.35
CA ARG A 46 6.56 0.31 -6.37
C ARG A 46 6.68 -0.77 -5.31
N VAL A 47 5.56 -1.34 -4.88
CA VAL A 47 5.54 -2.45 -3.93
C VAL A 47 6.31 -3.64 -4.51
N GLU A 48 6.05 -3.97 -5.77
CA GLU A 48 6.77 -5.06 -6.43
C GLU A 48 8.26 -4.83 -6.42
N ARG A 49 8.69 -3.61 -6.74
CA ARG A 49 10.10 -3.26 -6.81
C ARG A 49 10.75 -3.21 -5.44
N ALA A 50 10.07 -2.62 -4.46
CA ALA A 50 10.65 -2.38 -3.15
C ALA A 50 10.60 -3.61 -2.25
N LEU A 51 9.53 -4.39 -2.34
CA LEU A 51 9.28 -5.52 -1.44
C LEU A 51 9.45 -6.87 -2.11
N GLY A 52 9.64 -6.88 -3.43
CA GLY A 52 9.89 -8.12 -4.16
C GLY A 52 8.68 -9.01 -4.33
N VAL A 53 7.48 -8.48 -4.23
CA VAL A 53 6.24 -9.23 -4.41
C VAL A 53 5.41 -8.61 -5.50
N ALA A 54 4.82 -9.44 -6.35
CA ALA A 54 3.93 -8.97 -7.41
C ALA A 54 2.51 -8.88 -6.86
N VAL A 55 1.95 -7.68 -6.91
CA VAL A 55 0.57 -7.42 -6.50
C VAL A 55 -0.19 -6.91 -7.71
N ASP A 56 -1.19 -7.67 -8.16
CA ASP A 56 -2.02 -7.25 -9.28
C ASP A 56 -2.89 -6.07 -8.87
N ASP A 57 -3.20 -5.20 -9.82
CA ASP A 57 -4.13 -4.11 -9.56
C ASP A 57 -5.53 -4.64 -9.23
N SER A 58 -5.87 -5.87 -9.63
CA SER A 58 -7.12 -6.50 -9.21
C SER A 58 -7.12 -6.88 -7.73
N GLU A 59 -5.93 -7.08 -7.15
CA GLU A 59 -5.78 -7.40 -5.73
C GLU A 59 -5.70 -6.13 -4.89
N LEU A 60 -5.15 -5.08 -5.45
CA LEU A 60 -4.98 -3.80 -4.77
C LEU A 60 -6.21 -2.94 -5.02
N ARG A 61 -7.23 -3.14 -4.19
CA ARG A 61 -8.54 -2.51 -4.38
C ARG A 61 -8.65 -1.22 -3.60
N PRO A 62 -9.38 -0.23 -4.15
CA PRO A 62 -9.52 1.07 -3.46
C PRO A 62 -10.24 0.98 -2.11
N ASP A 63 -11.08 -0.02 -1.93
CA ASP A 63 -11.83 -0.19 -0.69
C ASP A 63 -11.08 -1.00 0.37
N LEU A 64 -9.88 -1.47 0.06
CA LEU A 64 -9.07 -2.16 1.07
C LEU A 64 -8.46 -1.16 2.04
N THR A 65 -8.40 -1.55 3.31
CA THR A 65 -7.67 -0.74 4.28
C THR A 65 -6.17 -0.94 4.09
N LEU A 66 -5.39 -0.02 4.61
CA LEU A 66 -3.93 -0.14 4.54
C LEU A 66 -3.46 -1.37 5.31
N ALA A 67 -4.10 -1.67 6.44
CA ALA A 67 -3.77 -2.87 7.21
C ALA A 67 -4.04 -4.14 6.39
N ALA A 68 -5.18 -4.22 5.72
CA ALA A 68 -5.52 -5.38 4.90
C ALA A 68 -4.55 -5.52 3.72
N THR A 69 -4.16 -4.39 3.14
CA THR A 69 -3.18 -4.39 2.04
C THR A 69 -1.83 -4.91 2.51
N ALA A 70 -1.39 -4.46 3.69
CA ALA A 70 -0.13 -4.92 4.26
C ALA A 70 -0.17 -6.42 4.55
N GLU A 71 -1.30 -6.92 5.03
CA GLU A 71 -1.48 -8.36 5.28
C GLU A 71 -1.40 -9.15 3.98
N LEU A 72 -2.02 -8.65 2.92
CA LEU A 72 -1.95 -9.28 1.61
C LEU A 72 -0.51 -9.38 1.12
N ILE A 73 0.24 -8.30 1.25
CA ILE A 73 1.65 -8.27 0.86
C ILE A 73 2.45 -9.26 1.70
N ASP A 74 2.23 -9.27 3.01
CA ASP A 74 2.93 -10.20 3.91
C ASP A 74 2.68 -11.65 3.53
N ALA A 75 1.43 -11.98 3.19
CA ALA A 75 1.08 -13.34 2.78
C ALA A 75 1.86 -13.76 1.53
N LYS A 76 2.07 -12.83 0.61
CA LYS A 76 2.83 -13.10 -0.60
C LYS A 76 4.32 -13.23 -0.31
N ARG A 77 4.84 -12.45 0.63
CA ARG A 77 6.25 -12.50 1.00
C ARG A 77 6.61 -13.76 1.78
N ALA A 78 5.63 -14.37 2.43
CA ALA A 78 5.84 -15.58 3.21
C ALA A 78 6.04 -16.84 2.36
N HIS A 79 5.75 -16.77 1.08
CA HIS A 79 5.88 -17.90 0.16
C HIS A 79 7.25 -17.95 -0.50
#